data_621c4acdd261ea635dfc311c031e0feb
#
_entry.id   621c4acdd261ea635dfc311c031e0feb
#
_cell.length_a   1.000
_cell.length_b   1.000
_cell.length_c   1.000
_cell.angle_alpha   90.00
_cell.angle_beta   90.00
_cell.angle_gamma   90.00
#
_symmetry.space_group_name_H-M   'P 1'
#
loop_
_entity.id
_entity.type
_entity.pdbx_description
1 polymer ?
#
loop_
_entity_poly.entity_id
_entity_poly.type
_entity_poly.pdbx_seq_one_letter_code
_entity_poly.pdbx_strand_id
1 'polypeptide(L)'
;MKIEKVKIAELNPAEYNPRKMTNKQYEDLRNSLEKFGLVDPIIINSDNTVVGGHQRVRIMRELGAELVPVVRVNLSKEDEKELNIRLNKNTAEWDMDTLCNFDIDDLLDWGFKHVELGFNIDKIEEDKPTTVTVKEKDIKLANKLYEDLKAQGYKVTIK
;
A
#
# COMPACT_ATOMS: atom_id res chain seq x y z
N MET A 1 19.91 20.31 -8.01
CA MET A 1 18.46 20.21 -8.20
C MET A 1 17.83 21.29 -7.32
N LYS A 2 16.95 22.13 -7.88
CA LYS A 2 16.30 23.22 -7.14
C LYS A 2 14.82 22.89 -7.00
N ILE A 3 14.30 23.01 -5.77
CA ILE A 3 12.86 22.91 -5.51
C ILE A 3 12.28 24.32 -5.57
N GLU A 4 11.22 24.51 -6.32
CA GLU A 4 10.47 25.76 -6.43
C GLU A 4 9.00 25.51 -6.07
N LYS A 5 8.27 26.58 -5.70
CA LYS A 5 6.82 26.51 -5.47
C LYS A 5 6.10 27.04 -6.70
N VAL A 6 5.18 26.25 -7.24
CA VAL A 6 4.39 26.59 -8.41
C VAL A 6 2.90 26.51 -8.08
N LYS A 7 2.08 27.37 -8.68
CA LYS A 7 0.63 27.27 -8.51
C LYS A 7 0.12 25.98 -9.12
N ILE A 8 -0.62 25.21 -8.33
CA ILE A 8 -1.13 23.92 -8.76
C ILE A 8 -2.06 24.03 -9.98
N ALA A 9 -2.72 25.19 -10.14
CA ALA A 9 -3.57 25.48 -11.29
C ALA A 9 -2.79 25.60 -12.61
N GLU A 10 -1.49 25.88 -12.56
CA GLU A 10 -0.63 26.01 -13.74
C GLU A 10 -0.04 24.69 -14.21
N LEU A 11 -0.25 23.60 -13.44
CA LEU A 11 0.28 22.28 -13.75
C LEU A 11 -0.62 21.56 -14.76
N ASN A 12 -0.02 21.06 -15.83
CA ASN A 12 -0.69 20.33 -16.90
C ASN A 12 -0.50 18.83 -16.71
N PRO A 13 -1.56 18.02 -16.52
CA PRO A 13 -1.41 16.57 -16.48
C PRO A 13 -0.95 16.06 -17.85
N ALA A 14 -0.02 15.09 -17.86
CA ALA A 14 0.39 14.45 -19.09
C ALA A 14 -0.72 13.50 -19.59
N GLU A 15 -1.22 13.73 -20.81
CA GLU A 15 -2.28 12.91 -21.42
C GLU A 15 -1.86 11.44 -21.63
N TYR A 16 -0.57 11.23 -21.85
CA TYR A 16 0.01 9.91 -22.08
C TYR A 16 0.30 9.12 -20.80
N ASN A 17 0.01 9.65 -19.60
CA ASN A 17 0.30 8.95 -18.33
C ASN A 17 -0.55 7.68 -18.19
N PRO A 18 0.05 6.46 -18.20
CA PRO A 18 -0.71 5.22 -18.19
C PRO A 18 -1.12 4.77 -16.78
N ARG A 19 -0.63 5.45 -15.73
CA ARG A 19 -0.76 4.98 -14.35
C ARG A 19 -2.14 5.27 -13.77
N LYS A 20 -2.80 4.20 -13.32
CA LYS A 20 -4.08 4.26 -12.59
C LYS A 20 -3.87 3.85 -11.14
N MET A 21 -4.73 4.32 -10.26
CA MET A 21 -4.79 3.91 -8.86
C MET A 21 -6.13 3.23 -8.56
N THR A 22 -6.09 2.25 -7.65
CA THR A 22 -7.30 1.73 -7.01
C THR A 22 -7.80 2.72 -5.96
N ASN A 23 -9.06 2.58 -5.52
CA ASN A 23 -9.61 3.42 -4.47
C ASN A 23 -8.79 3.33 -3.17
N LYS A 24 -8.38 2.12 -2.77
CA LYS A 24 -7.53 1.94 -1.58
C LYS A 24 -6.21 2.70 -1.71
N GLN A 25 -5.48 2.55 -2.83
CA GLN A 25 -4.22 3.27 -3.06
C GLN A 25 -4.40 4.80 -3.04
N TYR A 26 -5.55 5.26 -3.52
CA TYR A 26 -5.90 6.69 -3.46
C TYR A 26 -6.07 7.16 -2.02
N GLU A 27 -6.84 6.43 -1.19
CA GLU A 27 -7.05 6.77 0.22
C GLU A 27 -5.75 6.69 1.02
N ASP A 28 -4.93 5.66 0.82
CA ASP A 28 -3.63 5.52 1.47
C ASP A 28 -2.70 6.71 1.14
N LEU A 29 -2.64 7.12 -0.14
CA LEU A 29 -1.85 8.29 -0.55
C LEU A 29 -2.43 9.59 0.00
N ARG A 30 -3.74 9.73 0.04
CA ARG A 30 -4.42 10.89 0.60
C ARG A 30 -4.11 11.05 2.09
N ASN A 31 -4.26 9.97 2.87
CA ASN A 31 -3.95 9.95 4.30
C ASN A 31 -2.47 10.33 4.56
N SER A 32 -1.56 9.81 3.72
CA SER A 32 -0.15 10.17 3.78
C SER A 32 0.08 11.66 3.54
N LEU A 33 -0.56 12.24 2.51
CA LEU A 33 -0.43 13.66 2.17
C LEU A 33 -1.08 14.58 3.23
N GLU A 34 -2.18 14.16 3.84
CA GLU A 34 -2.82 14.90 4.95
C GLU A 34 -1.95 14.86 6.21
N LYS A 35 -1.33 13.72 6.52
CA LYS A 35 -0.51 13.52 7.72
C LYS A 35 0.87 14.18 7.61
N PHE A 36 1.54 14.02 6.50
CA PHE A 36 2.95 14.40 6.32
C PHE A 36 3.16 15.58 5.37
N GLY A 37 2.12 16.00 4.66
CA GLY A 37 2.22 16.96 3.56
C GLY A 37 2.89 16.37 2.32
N LEU A 38 3.18 17.23 1.35
CA LEU A 38 3.85 16.84 0.10
C LEU A 38 5.37 16.83 0.31
N VAL A 39 5.92 15.75 0.88
CA VAL A 39 7.36 15.59 1.19
C VAL A 39 8.18 15.16 -0.02
N ASP A 40 7.56 14.49 -1.01
CA ASP A 40 8.18 14.10 -2.28
C ASP A 40 7.69 15.05 -3.39
N PRO A 41 8.56 15.96 -3.92
CA PRO A 41 8.13 17.01 -4.84
C PRO A 41 7.62 16.45 -6.17
N ILE A 42 6.75 17.22 -6.82
CA ILE A 42 6.24 16.93 -8.15
C ILE A 42 7.33 17.22 -9.17
N ILE A 43 7.49 16.37 -10.17
CA ILE A 43 8.43 16.58 -11.28
C ILE A 43 7.65 17.15 -12.46
N ILE A 44 8.06 18.31 -12.95
CA ILE A 44 7.44 18.98 -14.10
C ILE A 44 8.47 19.31 -15.18
N ASN A 45 8.04 19.34 -16.43
CA ASN A 45 8.86 19.84 -17.52
C ASN A 45 8.81 21.37 -17.62
N SER A 46 9.61 21.96 -18.47
CA SER A 46 9.71 23.42 -18.71
C SER A 46 8.37 24.08 -19.06
N ASP A 47 7.46 23.36 -19.69
CA ASP A 47 6.10 23.80 -20.06
C ASP A 47 5.02 23.51 -19.00
N ASN A 48 5.42 23.21 -17.78
CA ASN A 48 4.56 22.82 -16.65
C ASN A 48 3.84 21.45 -16.83
N THR A 49 4.22 20.65 -17.82
CA THR A 49 3.70 19.27 -17.95
C THR A 49 4.20 18.43 -16.77
N VAL A 50 3.29 17.76 -16.07
CA VAL A 50 3.62 16.86 -14.97
C VAL A 50 4.25 15.59 -15.52
N VAL A 51 5.51 15.33 -15.16
CA VAL A 51 6.26 14.13 -15.53
C VAL A 51 6.14 13.06 -14.43
N GLY A 52 6.21 13.47 -13.17
CA GLY A 52 6.06 12.58 -12.01
C GLY A 52 5.18 13.19 -10.93
N GLY A 53 4.36 12.36 -10.27
CA GLY A 53 3.50 12.79 -9.17
C GLY A 53 2.07 13.18 -9.57
N HIS A 54 1.54 12.70 -10.69
CA HIS A 54 0.18 13.00 -11.17
C HIS A 54 -0.90 12.81 -10.12
N GLN A 55 -0.86 11.72 -9.35
CA GLN A 55 -1.85 11.44 -8.32
C GLN A 55 -1.71 12.39 -7.13
N ARG A 56 -0.48 12.76 -6.76
CA ARG A 56 -0.21 13.77 -5.75
C ARG A 56 -0.79 15.14 -6.16
N VAL A 57 -0.62 15.55 -7.42
CA VAL A 57 -1.25 16.78 -7.95
C VAL A 57 -2.77 16.72 -7.83
N ARG A 58 -3.37 15.60 -8.21
CA ARG A 58 -4.83 15.41 -8.12
C ARG A 58 -5.32 15.57 -6.68
N ILE A 59 -4.73 14.84 -5.74
CA ILE A 59 -5.13 14.90 -4.33
C ILE A 59 -4.88 16.28 -3.73
N MET A 60 -3.73 16.90 -4.00
CA MET A 60 -3.43 18.23 -3.51
C MET A 60 -4.40 19.31 -4.03
N ARG A 61 -4.91 19.16 -5.27
CA ARG A 61 -6.01 20.01 -5.79
C ARG A 61 -7.30 19.82 -5.00
N GLU A 62 -7.66 18.58 -4.71
CA GLU A 62 -8.87 18.24 -3.93
C GLU A 62 -8.75 18.71 -2.48
N LEU A 63 -7.54 18.75 -1.91
CA LEU A 63 -7.23 19.31 -0.59
C LEU A 63 -7.13 20.85 -0.58
N GLY A 64 -7.34 21.51 -1.72
CA GLY A 64 -7.34 22.97 -1.82
C GLY A 64 -5.97 23.63 -1.78
N ALA A 65 -4.89 22.89 -2.07
CA ALA A 65 -3.56 23.47 -2.12
C ALA A 65 -3.43 24.48 -3.29
N GLU A 66 -2.97 25.70 -2.99
CA GLU A 66 -2.70 26.72 -4.01
C GLU A 66 -1.32 26.58 -4.64
N LEU A 67 -0.32 26.23 -3.81
CA LEU A 67 1.08 26.08 -4.20
C LEU A 67 1.59 24.69 -3.85
N VAL A 68 2.39 24.11 -4.72
CA VAL A 68 3.05 22.83 -4.48
C VAL A 68 4.54 22.89 -4.79
N PRO A 69 5.38 22.16 -4.04
CA PRO A 69 6.80 22.05 -4.33
C PRO A 69 7.01 21.20 -5.59
N VAL A 70 7.81 21.71 -6.51
CA VAL A 70 8.14 21.03 -7.75
C VAL A 70 9.63 21.03 -8.02
N VAL A 71 10.07 20.03 -8.79
CA VAL A 71 11.37 20.02 -9.44
C VAL A 71 11.13 20.16 -10.94
N ARG A 72 11.75 21.19 -11.53
CA ARG A 72 11.65 21.45 -12.94
C ARG A 72 12.80 20.78 -13.70
N VAL A 73 12.44 20.08 -14.76
CA VAL A 73 13.38 19.53 -15.76
C VAL A 73 13.17 20.23 -17.10
N ASN A 74 14.15 20.12 -17.98
CA ASN A 74 14.07 20.63 -19.35
C ASN A 74 14.41 19.49 -20.30
N LEU A 75 13.37 18.78 -20.75
CA LEU A 75 13.47 17.57 -21.52
C LEU A 75 12.75 17.71 -22.87
N SER A 76 13.23 16.97 -23.88
CA SER A 76 12.44 16.72 -25.09
C SER A 76 11.14 15.97 -24.75
N LYS A 77 10.18 15.93 -25.66
CA LYS A 77 8.92 15.19 -25.42
C LYS A 77 9.12 13.68 -25.38
N GLU A 78 10.14 13.17 -26.07
CA GLU A 78 10.56 11.76 -26.03
C GLU A 78 11.13 11.42 -24.67
N ASP A 79 12.10 12.20 -24.18
CA ASP A 79 12.73 12.00 -22.88
C ASP A 79 11.74 12.19 -21.72
N GLU A 80 10.78 13.12 -21.85
CA GLU A 80 9.71 13.36 -20.87
C GLU A 80 8.86 12.09 -20.70
N LYS A 81 8.45 11.43 -21.79
CA LYS A 81 7.70 10.18 -21.77
C LYS A 81 8.53 9.04 -21.19
N GLU A 82 9.80 8.93 -21.61
CA GLU A 82 10.71 7.93 -21.08
C GLU A 82 10.89 8.08 -19.57
N LEU A 83 11.14 9.30 -19.09
CA LEU A 83 11.28 9.57 -17.66
C LEU A 83 10.02 9.22 -16.89
N ASN A 84 8.82 9.57 -17.40
CA ASN A 84 7.55 9.20 -16.78
C ASN A 84 7.44 7.68 -16.56
N ILE A 85 7.80 6.88 -17.55
CA ILE A 85 7.76 5.41 -17.43
C ILE A 85 8.82 4.91 -16.45
N ARG A 86 10.07 5.41 -16.52
CA ARG A 86 11.16 4.98 -15.64
C ARG A 86 10.88 5.26 -14.17
N LEU A 87 10.32 6.43 -13.84
CA LEU A 87 9.91 6.80 -12.47
C LEU A 87 8.87 5.85 -11.86
N ASN A 88 8.09 5.17 -12.71
CA ASN A 88 7.03 4.28 -12.26
C ASN A 88 7.39 2.80 -12.37
N LYS A 89 8.38 2.44 -13.20
CA LYS A 89 8.79 1.04 -13.44
C LYS A 89 9.89 0.57 -12.49
N ASN A 90 10.82 1.44 -12.15
CA ASN A 90 11.99 1.09 -11.35
C ASN A 90 11.67 1.27 -9.86
N THR A 91 10.84 0.38 -9.32
CA THR A 91 10.60 0.26 -7.88
C THR A 91 11.42 -0.90 -7.35
N ALA A 92 12.10 -0.70 -6.23
CA ALA A 92 12.82 -1.76 -5.53
C ALA A 92 11.81 -2.79 -4.96
N GLU A 93 12.30 -3.99 -4.72
CA GLU A 93 11.57 -5.01 -3.97
C GLU A 93 11.78 -4.81 -2.47
N TRP A 94 10.83 -5.27 -1.66
CA TRP A 94 10.94 -5.22 -0.22
C TRP A 94 11.81 -6.39 0.28
N ASP A 95 12.75 -6.08 1.17
CA ASP A 95 13.43 -7.09 1.97
C ASP A 95 12.47 -7.54 3.08
N MET A 96 11.89 -8.72 2.89
CA MET A 96 10.85 -9.25 3.79
C MET A 96 11.40 -9.54 5.18
N ASP A 97 12.67 -9.96 5.30
CA ASP A 97 13.30 -10.23 6.61
C ASP A 97 13.43 -8.93 7.42
N THR A 98 13.78 -7.83 6.76
CA THR A 98 13.85 -6.52 7.39
C THR A 98 12.46 -5.96 7.67
N LEU A 99 11.49 -6.18 6.79
CA LEU A 99 10.12 -5.69 6.94
C LEU A 99 9.39 -6.35 8.13
N CYS A 100 9.73 -7.60 8.48
CA CYS A 100 9.21 -8.30 9.65
C CYS A 100 9.56 -7.64 11.01
N ASN A 101 10.46 -6.65 11.04
CA ASN A 101 10.73 -5.86 12.25
C ASN A 101 9.68 -4.79 12.53
N PHE A 102 8.77 -4.54 11.60
CA PHE A 102 7.66 -3.60 11.76
C PHE A 102 6.41 -4.35 12.23
N ASP A 103 5.54 -3.65 12.95
CA ASP A 103 4.25 -4.18 13.37
C ASP A 103 3.37 -4.45 12.13
N ILE A 104 2.67 -5.59 12.13
CA ILE A 104 1.83 -6.00 10.99
C ILE A 104 0.64 -5.06 10.80
N ASP A 105 0.01 -4.63 11.88
CA ASP A 105 -1.14 -3.73 11.80
C ASP A 105 -0.71 -2.36 11.25
N ASP A 106 0.46 -1.87 11.64
CA ASP A 106 1.07 -0.66 11.09
C ASP A 106 1.33 -0.80 9.59
N LEU A 107 1.91 -1.93 9.14
CA LEU A 107 2.16 -2.16 7.71
C LEU A 107 0.87 -2.20 6.89
N LEU A 108 -0.19 -2.80 7.43
CA LEU A 108 -1.50 -2.84 6.79
C LEU A 108 -2.12 -1.44 6.71
N ASP A 109 -2.01 -0.65 7.77
CA ASP A 109 -2.46 0.75 7.83
C ASP A 109 -1.66 1.64 6.86
N TRP A 110 -0.39 1.33 6.63
CA TRP A 110 0.47 2.04 5.67
C TRP A 110 0.28 1.59 4.22
N GLY A 111 -0.65 0.66 3.96
CA GLY A 111 -1.10 0.30 2.63
C GLY A 111 -0.62 -1.04 2.10
N PHE A 112 0.14 -1.81 2.87
CA PHE A 112 0.47 -3.18 2.51
C PHE A 112 -0.78 -4.06 2.49
N LYS A 113 -0.77 -5.08 1.66
CA LYS A 113 -1.81 -6.12 1.65
C LYS A 113 -1.27 -7.37 2.34
N HIS A 114 -2.17 -8.14 2.94
CA HIS A 114 -1.80 -9.42 3.55
C HIS A 114 -1.00 -10.33 2.60
N VAL A 115 -1.39 -10.39 1.32
CA VAL A 115 -0.70 -11.19 0.31
C VAL A 115 0.72 -10.70 0.04
N GLU A 116 0.97 -9.39 0.13
CA GLU A 116 2.30 -8.79 -0.05
C GLU A 116 3.21 -9.10 1.15
N LEU A 117 2.61 -9.32 2.33
CA LEU A 117 3.29 -9.74 3.55
C LEU A 117 3.41 -11.27 3.68
N GLY A 118 3.10 -12.02 2.61
CA GLY A 118 3.20 -13.48 2.60
C GLY A 118 2.00 -14.21 3.21
N PHE A 119 0.96 -13.49 3.65
CA PHE A 119 -0.27 -14.11 4.16
C PHE A 119 -1.19 -14.48 3.00
N ASN A 120 -1.37 -15.77 2.78
CA ASN A 120 -2.25 -16.30 1.74
C ASN A 120 -3.68 -16.42 2.30
N ILE A 121 -4.41 -15.30 2.34
CA ILE A 121 -5.78 -15.22 2.89
C ILE A 121 -6.79 -15.96 1.99
N ASP A 122 -6.48 -16.15 0.71
CA ASP A 122 -7.35 -16.90 -0.23
C ASP A 122 -7.54 -18.38 0.15
N LYS A 123 -6.83 -18.86 1.18
CA LYS A 123 -7.00 -20.23 1.74
C LYS A 123 -7.70 -20.25 3.09
N ILE A 124 -8.07 -19.13 3.67
CA ILE A 124 -8.98 -19.09 4.80
C ILE A 124 -10.39 -19.12 4.20
N GLU A 125 -10.85 -20.30 3.81
CA GLU A 125 -12.27 -20.55 3.63
C GLU A 125 -12.93 -20.30 4.99
N GLU A 126 -13.70 -19.23 5.10
CA GLU A 126 -14.35 -18.78 6.34
C GLU A 126 -15.28 -19.83 7.00
N ASP A 127 -15.42 -21.03 6.44
CA ASP A 127 -16.37 -22.05 6.89
C ASP A 127 -15.82 -23.47 7.03
N LYS A 128 -14.51 -23.69 6.97
CA LYS A 128 -13.99 -25.02 7.34
C LYS A 128 -13.50 -24.99 8.78
N PRO A 129 -14.16 -25.76 9.68
CA PRO A 129 -13.69 -25.85 11.06
C PRO A 129 -12.25 -26.36 11.07
N THR A 130 -11.34 -25.58 11.66
CA THR A 130 -9.95 -26.00 11.86
C THR A 130 -9.97 -27.24 12.72
N THR A 131 -9.63 -28.40 12.17
CA THR A 131 -9.61 -29.66 12.91
C THR A 131 -8.21 -29.85 13.49
N VAL A 132 -8.11 -29.77 14.80
CA VAL A 132 -6.90 -30.16 15.53
C VAL A 132 -7.06 -31.60 15.96
N THR A 133 -6.17 -32.49 15.50
CA THR A 133 -6.17 -33.90 15.90
C THR A 133 -5.18 -34.08 17.04
N VAL A 134 -5.67 -34.37 18.21
CA VAL A 134 -4.84 -34.73 19.37
C VAL A 134 -4.85 -36.25 19.50
N LYS A 135 -3.66 -36.87 19.48
CA LYS A 135 -3.50 -38.31 19.74
C LYS A 135 -3.08 -38.47 21.18
N GLU A 136 -4.02 -38.86 22.03
CA GLU A 136 -3.78 -39.13 23.44
C GLU A 136 -4.08 -40.58 23.75
N LYS A 137 -3.22 -41.25 24.51
CA LYS A 137 -3.39 -42.64 24.91
C LYS A 137 -4.10 -42.79 26.26
N ASP A 138 -4.05 -41.74 27.09
CA ASP A 138 -4.72 -41.70 28.37
C ASP A 138 -6.16 -41.21 28.21
N ILE A 139 -7.12 -42.10 28.40
CA ILE A 139 -8.56 -41.78 28.28
C ILE A 139 -9.01 -40.68 29.23
N LYS A 140 -8.47 -40.63 30.44
CA LYS A 140 -8.84 -39.60 31.43
C LYS A 140 -8.37 -38.23 30.99
N LEU A 141 -7.15 -38.15 30.45
CA LEU A 141 -6.60 -36.91 29.94
C LEU A 141 -7.32 -36.45 28.66
N ALA A 142 -7.64 -37.37 27.78
CA ALA A 142 -8.43 -37.12 26.57
C ALA A 142 -9.82 -36.55 26.90
N ASN A 143 -10.51 -37.13 27.87
CA ASN A 143 -11.84 -36.66 28.31
C ASN A 143 -11.77 -35.27 28.97
N LYS A 144 -10.74 -35.01 29.77
CA LYS A 144 -10.53 -33.69 30.36
C LYS A 144 -10.30 -32.62 29.28
N LEU A 145 -9.43 -32.91 28.31
CA LEU A 145 -9.16 -32.00 27.18
C LEU A 145 -10.41 -31.74 26.32
N TYR A 146 -11.24 -32.77 26.12
CA TYR A 146 -12.52 -32.64 25.44
C TYR A 146 -13.46 -31.64 26.14
N GLU A 147 -13.62 -31.78 27.45
CA GLU A 147 -14.50 -30.88 28.24
C GLU A 147 -13.93 -29.44 28.26
N ASP A 148 -12.61 -29.29 28.43
CA ASP A 148 -11.94 -27.98 28.45
C ASP A 148 -12.13 -27.25 27.09
N LEU A 149 -11.93 -27.93 25.97
CA LEU A 149 -12.10 -27.34 24.64
C LEU A 149 -13.58 -27.01 24.34
N LYS A 150 -14.50 -27.88 24.78
CA LYS A 150 -15.94 -27.64 24.64
C LYS A 150 -16.40 -26.43 25.46
N ALA A 151 -15.86 -26.26 26.65
CA ALA A 151 -16.15 -25.09 27.52
C ALA A 151 -15.65 -23.78 26.91
N GLN A 152 -14.59 -23.83 26.07
CA GLN A 152 -14.05 -22.69 25.32
C GLN A 152 -14.81 -22.43 24.00
N GLY A 153 -15.89 -23.19 23.70
CA GLY A 153 -16.71 -22.96 22.51
C GLY A 153 -16.27 -23.72 21.26
N TYR A 154 -15.26 -24.57 21.35
CA TYR A 154 -14.81 -25.37 20.19
C TYR A 154 -15.74 -26.54 19.91
N LYS A 155 -15.94 -26.85 18.63
CA LYS A 155 -16.68 -28.04 18.20
C LYS A 155 -15.73 -29.24 18.23
N VAL A 156 -15.85 -30.10 19.22
CA VAL A 156 -14.93 -31.22 19.49
C VAL A 156 -15.60 -32.53 19.19
N THR A 157 -14.86 -33.50 18.64
CA THR A 157 -15.33 -34.88 18.40
C THR A 157 -14.23 -35.83 18.84
N ILE A 158 -14.57 -36.82 19.67
CA ILE A 158 -13.68 -37.95 20.02
C ILE A 158 -13.91 -39.07 19.01
N LYS A 159 -12.83 -39.63 18.47
CA LYS A 159 -12.86 -40.81 17.59
C LYS A 159 -12.02 -41.91 18.20
#